data_a2bfcd74e7fcecc5737d7d88af2fdb5d
#
_entry.id   a2bfcd74e7fcecc5737d7d88af2fdb5d
#
_cell.length_a   1.000
_cell.length_b   1.000
_cell.length_c   1.000
_cell.angle_alpha   90.00
_cell.angle_beta   90.00
_cell.angle_gamma   90.00
#
_symmetry.space_group_name_H-M   'P 1'
#
loop_
_entity.id
_entity.type
_entity.pdbx_description
1 polymer ?
#
loop_
_entity_poly.entity_id
_entity_poly.type
_entity_poly.pdbx_seq_one_letter_code
_entity_poly.pdbx_strand_id
1 'polypeptide(L)'
;MNKELSSVLELLKSKKFMQAEKKCSLLISKVNPNYDLHNIYAVILFQLKRYDDAISQWQKAIKLKPDYHFGYNNLGNAFLLKNDLNQALLNYEEAIKINPNYFEAIYNKANIFLKLKDFSNALKYYDKVLSLKNDYFSAHQGKAIVYKKIEKFDEAINQWEKVISLTPDNENAYVQKGDILFDKNMLKDALNDYEKAYSINPNKPFLLGSIIYTKTRMCEWEGLDKIITEFKSKIEKNTKVSPPYTALTIFDDPSIHLKVSKIWSNEHKKIDANKIEKIEKKSKKIKVGYFSADFRTHAMGHLMVKMLELHNREDFEIYGFYFGPKIKESDFLAKRIKNSFDKFFDITLKDDLEVANLSKELNLDIAIDFMCFTGNQNRFGIFTQRCAPIQINFLGYPGTSGSKFLDYIVLDDKLICEENKKFFSESLIVLPDTYQPNEDKKEIDKKVLTKDELGLPKSNFVFSCFNSH
;
A
#
# COMPACT_ATOMS: atom_id res chain seq x y z
N MET A 1 27.55 -13.31 40.04
CA MET A 1 26.41 -13.55 39.13
C MET A 1 25.39 -12.40 39.14
N ASN A 2 24.76 -12.04 40.26
CA ASN A 2 23.75 -10.97 40.30
C ASN A 2 24.25 -9.58 39.84
N LYS A 3 25.46 -9.16 40.24
CA LYS A 3 26.00 -7.84 39.90
C LYS A 3 26.37 -7.70 38.40
N GLU A 4 26.87 -8.77 37.76
CA GLU A 4 27.20 -8.79 36.34
C GLU A 4 25.92 -8.82 35.49
N LEU A 5 24.93 -9.63 35.88
CA LEU A 5 23.63 -9.69 35.21
C LEU A 5 22.88 -8.35 35.34
N SER A 6 22.89 -7.70 36.50
CA SER A 6 22.32 -6.36 36.67
C SER A 6 22.93 -5.35 35.70
N SER A 7 24.26 -5.40 35.55
CA SER A 7 24.96 -4.52 34.59
C SER A 7 24.57 -4.79 33.12
N VAL A 8 24.30 -6.06 32.72
CA VAL A 8 23.80 -6.40 31.41
C VAL A 8 22.38 -5.83 31.19
N LEU A 9 21.52 -5.96 32.21
CA LEU A 9 20.14 -5.43 32.17
C LEU A 9 20.12 -3.89 32.09
N GLU A 10 21.02 -3.19 32.80
CA GLU A 10 21.17 -1.74 32.66
C GLU A 10 21.60 -1.30 31.26
N LEU A 11 22.54 -2.03 30.65
CA LEU A 11 22.96 -1.76 29.26
C LEU A 11 21.84 -2.02 28.28
N LEU A 12 21.04 -3.06 28.50
CA LEU A 12 19.85 -3.36 27.71
C LEU A 12 18.82 -2.23 27.81
N LYS A 13 18.49 -1.78 29.03
CA LYS A 13 17.59 -0.64 29.27
C LYS A 13 18.09 0.66 28.63
N SER A 14 19.42 0.88 28.66
CA SER A 14 20.07 2.04 28.04
C SER A 14 20.24 1.91 26.53
N LYS A 15 19.72 0.85 25.92
CA LYS A 15 19.85 0.54 24.47
C LYS A 15 21.30 0.42 23.97
N LYS A 16 22.26 0.13 24.86
CA LYS A 16 23.68 -0.10 24.52
C LYS A 16 23.92 -1.57 24.15
N PHE A 17 23.24 -2.03 23.10
CA PHE A 17 23.15 -3.46 22.76
C PHE A 17 24.47 -4.14 22.49
N MET A 18 25.44 -3.48 21.80
CA MET A 18 26.76 -4.05 21.53
C MET A 18 27.57 -4.29 22.83
N GLN A 19 27.43 -3.36 23.80
CA GLN A 19 28.11 -3.51 25.11
C GLN A 19 27.43 -4.60 25.96
N ALA A 20 26.10 -4.66 25.92
CA ALA A 20 25.31 -5.70 26.55
C ALA A 20 25.68 -7.09 26.01
N GLU A 21 25.81 -7.21 24.67
CA GLU A 21 26.19 -8.44 23.98
C GLU A 21 27.56 -8.95 24.47
N LYS A 22 28.59 -8.09 24.43
CA LYS A 22 29.94 -8.45 24.86
C LYS A 22 29.98 -8.93 26.32
N LYS A 23 29.23 -8.28 27.24
CA LYS A 23 29.16 -8.71 28.63
C LYS A 23 28.37 -10.00 28.81
N CYS A 24 27.24 -10.14 28.12
CA CYS A 24 26.38 -11.30 28.22
C CYS A 24 27.06 -12.56 27.66
N SER A 25 27.78 -12.46 26.51
CA SER A 25 28.53 -13.57 25.93
C SER A 25 29.64 -14.07 26.87
N LEU A 26 30.37 -13.15 27.52
CA LEU A 26 31.38 -13.49 28.54
C LEU A 26 30.74 -14.15 29.77
N LEU A 27 29.55 -13.70 30.19
CA LEU A 27 28.88 -14.30 31.34
C LEU A 27 28.42 -15.73 31.00
N ILE A 28 27.84 -15.96 29.84
CA ILE A 28 27.43 -17.30 29.39
C ILE A 28 28.60 -18.28 29.31
N SER A 29 29.78 -17.82 28.92
CA SER A 29 30.97 -18.68 28.83
C SER A 29 31.56 -19.07 30.20
N LYS A 30 31.28 -18.26 31.24
CA LYS A 30 31.85 -18.45 32.61
C LYS A 30 30.97 -19.25 33.55
N VAL A 31 29.68 -19.29 33.30
CA VAL A 31 28.70 -19.95 34.17
C VAL A 31 27.92 -21.02 33.40
N ASN A 32 27.33 -21.97 34.13
CA ASN A 32 26.33 -22.84 33.56
C ASN A 32 25.02 -22.03 33.36
N PRO A 33 24.68 -21.59 32.15
CA PRO A 33 23.60 -20.63 31.92
C PRO A 33 22.24 -21.28 32.15
N ASN A 34 21.38 -20.58 32.91
CA ASN A 34 19.97 -20.95 33.02
C ASN A 34 19.16 -20.38 31.88
N TYR A 35 17.86 -20.74 31.79
CA TYR A 35 16.97 -20.31 30.74
C TYR A 35 16.83 -18.78 30.66
N ASP A 36 16.87 -18.05 31.80
CA ASP A 36 16.76 -16.59 31.84
C ASP A 36 17.96 -15.93 31.17
N LEU A 37 19.18 -16.42 31.42
CA LEU A 37 20.39 -15.86 30.80
C LEU A 37 20.39 -16.08 29.29
N HIS A 38 19.95 -17.25 28.81
CA HIS A 38 19.78 -17.51 27.41
C HIS A 38 18.71 -16.58 26.78
N ASN A 39 17.59 -16.35 27.48
CA ASN A 39 16.56 -15.42 27.02
C ASN A 39 17.08 -13.98 26.94
N ILE A 40 17.79 -13.49 27.96
CA ILE A 40 18.37 -12.13 27.94
C ILE A 40 19.33 -11.99 26.75
N TYR A 41 20.19 -12.98 26.56
CA TYR A 41 21.13 -12.96 25.43
C TYR A 41 20.42 -12.98 24.07
N ALA A 42 19.40 -13.79 23.93
CA ALA A 42 18.56 -13.84 22.73
C ALA A 42 17.88 -12.48 22.44
N VAL A 43 17.34 -11.81 23.48
CA VAL A 43 16.76 -10.48 23.33
C VAL A 43 17.81 -9.46 22.86
N ILE A 44 19.03 -9.49 23.39
CA ILE A 44 20.12 -8.62 22.93
C ILE A 44 20.45 -8.88 21.47
N LEU A 45 20.61 -10.15 21.07
CA LEU A 45 20.91 -10.54 19.69
C LEU A 45 19.79 -10.13 18.72
N PHE A 46 18.54 -10.26 19.16
CA PHE A 46 17.37 -9.83 18.41
C PHE A 46 17.38 -8.31 18.15
N GLN A 47 17.72 -7.51 19.17
CA GLN A 47 17.87 -6.05 19.02
C GLN A 47 19.03 -5.68 18.07
N LEU A 48 20.07 -6.51 18.02
CA LEU A 48 21.16 -6.39 17.05
C LEU A 48 20.82 -6.93 15.66
N LYS A 49 19.58 -7.37 15.41
CA LYS A 49 19.09 -7.98 14.16
C LYS A 49 19.79 -9.29 13.79
N ARG A 50 20.45 -9.94 14.73
CA ARG A 50 21.07 -11.26 14.59
C ARG A 50 20.04 -12.35 14.90
N TYR A 51 19.07 -12.50 14.02
CA TYR A 51 17.87 -13.31 14.29
C TYR A 51 18.18 -14.80 14.45
N ASP A 52 19.08 -15.35 13.65
CA ASP A 52 19.46 -16.78 13.74
C ASP A 52 20.12 -17.12 15.07
N ASP A 53 21.01 -16.24 15.53
CA ASP A 53 21.67 -16.39 16.83
C ASP A 53 20.65 -16.27 17.97
N ALA A 54 19.73 -15.31 17.88
CA ALA A 54 18.65 -15.14 18.85
C ALA A 54 17.75 -16.38 18.93
N ILE A 55 17.35 -16.94 17.78
CA ILE A 55 16.58 -18.18 17.68
C ILE A 55 17.31 -19.31 18.41
N SER A 56 18.60 -19.51 18.14
CA SER A 56 19.40 -20.54 18.80
C SER A 56 19.41 -20.39 20.32
N GLN A 57 19.50 -19.15 20.83
CA GLN A 57 19.50 -18.91 22.27
C GLN A 57 18.11 -19.14 22.89
N TRP A 58 17.01 -18.72 22.26
CA TRP A 58 15.66 -19.06 22.74
C TRP A 58 15.38 -20.54 22.72
N GLN A 59 15.85 -21.29 21.71
CA GLN A 59 15.73 -22.75 21.68
C GLN A 59 16.46 -23.40 22.87
N LYS A 60 17.65 -22.89 23.25
CA LYS A 60 18.35 -23.35 24.45
C LYS A 60 17.56 -23.02 25.71
N ALA A 61 16.99 -21.81 25.81
CA ALA A 61 16.16 -21.43 26.94
C ALA A 61 14.93 -22.35 27.10
N ILE A 62 14.24 -22.65 26.01
CA ILE A 62 13.08 -23.54 25.99
C ILE A 62 13.47 -24.99 26.32
N LYS A 63 14.63 -25.44 25.85
CA LYS A 63 15.14 -26.78 26.23
C LYS A 63 15.40 -26.91 27.74
N LEU A 64 15.86 -25.84 28.39
CA LEU A 64 16.08 -25.80 29.86
C LEU A 64 14.79 -25.61 30.63
N LYS A 65 13.79 -24.94 30.03
CA LYS A 65 12.47 -24.70 30.63
C LYS A 65 11.37 -24.86 29.57
N PRO A 66 10.83 -26.08 29.37
CA PRO A 66 9.85 -26.36 28.32
C PRO A 66 8.49 -25.63 28.51
N ASP A 67 8.16 -25.19 29.71
CA ASP A 67 6.94 -24.41 30.01
C ASP A 67 7.17 -22.88 29.92
N TYR A 68 8.22 -22.43 29.24
CA TYR A 68 8.58 -21.02 29.13
C TYR A 68 7.84 -20.34 27.98
N HIS A 69 6.56 -19.98 28.19
CA HIS A 69 5.71 -19.34 27.18
C HIS A 69 6.27 -18.03 26.59
N PHE A 70 7.00 -17.22 27.38
CA PHE A 70 7.69 -16.03 26.85
C PHE A 70 8.75 -16.38 25.81
N GLY A 71 9.50 -17.46 26.02
CA GLY A 71 10.51 -17.95 25.08
C GLY A 71 9.90 -18.32 23.73
N TYR A 72 8.79 -19.06 23.76
CA TYR A 72 8.05 -19.42 22.55
C TYR A 72 7.50 -18.18 21.83
N ASN A 73 6.89 -17.23 22.53
CA ASN A 73 6.41 -16.01 21.90
C ASN A 73 7.55 -15.21 21.25
N ASN A 74 8.68 -15.07 21.91
CA ASN A 74 9.84 -14.36 21.36
C ASN A 74 10.45 -15.09 20.16
N LEU A 75 10.49 -16.42 20.20
CA LEU A 75 10.91 -17.26 19.07
C LEU A 75 9.96 -17.07 17.88
N GLY A 76 8.65 -17.02 18.14
CA GLY A 76 7.64 -16.68 17.13
C GLY A 76 7.89 -15.31 16.48
N ASN A 77 8.22 -14.28 17.30
CA ASN A 77 8.56 -12.96 16.80
C ASN A 77 9.80 -12.98 15.89
N ALA A 78 10.82 -13.77 16.23
CA ALA A 78 12.02 -13.88 15.41
C ALA A 78 11.74 -14.54 14.05
N PHE A 79 10.94 -15.61 14.03
CA PHE A 79 10.49 -16.25 12.78
C PHE A 79 9.62 -15.31 11.94
N LEU A 80 8.75 -14.51 12.58
CA LEU A 80 7.95 -13.50 11.87
C LEU A 80 8.83 -12.48 11.13
N LEU A 81 9.91 -12.00 11.76
CA LEU A 81 10.86 -11.08 11.12
C LEU A 81 11.66 -11.74 9.98
N LYS A 82 11.87 -13.05 10.05
CA LYS A 82 12.43 -13.85 8.95
C LYS A 82 11.40 -14.18 7.85
N ASN A 83 10.16 -13.71 8.00
CA ASN A 83 9.02 -14.03 7.13
C ASN A 83 8.65 -15.53 7.10
N ASP A 84 9.06 -16.30 8.09
CA ASP A 84 8.62 -17.68 8.29
C ASP A 84 7.35 -17.70 9.14
N LEU A 85 6.21 -17.49 8.47
CA LEU A 85 4.92 -17.38 9.13
C LEU A 85 4.47 -18.69 9.77
N ASN A 86 4.86 -19.83 9.19
CA ASN A 86 4.50 -21.16 9.70
C ASN A 86 5.19 -21.43 11.05
N GLN A 87 6.50 -21.20 11.12
CA GLN A 87 7.24 -21.36 12.38
C GLN A 87 6.78 -20.34 13.42
N ALA A 88 6.50 -19.11 13.02
CA ALA A 88 5.97 -18.10 13.93
C ALA A 88 4.63 -18.58 14.54
N LEU A 89 3.70 -19.06 13.72
CA LEU A 89 2.39 -19.55 14.15
C LEU A 89 2.52 -20.70 15.15
N LEU A 90 3.33 -21.73 14.83
CA LEU A 90 3.58 -22.87 15.72
C LEU A 90 4.10 -22.44 17.09
N ASN A 91 5.03 -21.49 17.12
CA ASN A 91 5.59 -21.01 18.38
C ASN A 91 4.60 -20.18 19.20
N TYR A 92 3.75 -19.36 18.57
CA TYR A 92 2.67 -18.68 19.31
C TYR A 92 1.63 -19.68 19.82
N GLU A 93 1.34 -20.76 19.09
CA GLU A 93 0.44 -21.83 19.55
C GLU A 93 0.98 -22.54 20.78
N GLU A 94 2.26 -22.88 20.82
CA GLU A 94 2.88 -23.48 22.02
C GLU A 94 2.86 -22.48 23.19
N ALA A 95 3.14 -21.18 22.97
CA ALA A 95 3.02 -20.17 24.02
C ALA A 95 1.60 -20.08 24.60
N ILE A 96 0.57 -20.13 23.74
CA ILE A 96 -0.85 -20.09 24.14
C ILE A 96 -1.27 -21.39 24.83
N LYS A 97 -0.76 -22.53 24.39
CA LYS A 97 -1.02 -23.84 25.03
C LYS A 97 -0.48 -23.89 26.45
N ILE A 98 0.72 -23.33 26.69
CA ILE A 98 1.33 -23.24 28.02
C ILE A 98 0.57 -22.21 28.89
N ASN A 99 0.26 -21.05 28.34
CA ASN A 99 -0.51 -20.01 29.03
C ASN A 99 -1.67 -19.52 28.14
N PRO A 100 -2.89 -20.07 28.30
CA PRO A 100 -4.05 -19.71 27.50
C PRO A 100 -4.51 -18.25 27.60
N ASN A 101 -4.07 -17.55 28.65
CA ASN A 101 -4.39 -16.12 28.89
C ASN A 101 -3.26 -15.17 28.47
N TYR A 102 -2.22 -15.68 27.83
CA TYR A 102 -1.12 -14.85 27.34
C TYR A 102 -1.54 -14.06 26.11
N PHE A 103 -2.17 -12.90 26.34
CA PHE A 103 -2.83 -12.12 25.29
C PHE A 103 -1.85 -11.61 24.22
N GLU A 104 -0.56 -11.39 24.53
CA GLU A 104 0.43 -10.96 23.54
C GLU A 104 0.66 -12.04 22.48
N ALA A 105 0.77 -13.31 22.84
CA ALA A 105 0.90 -14.39 21.86
C ALA A 105 -0.38 -14.55 21.03
N ILE A 106 -1.56 -14.38 21.65
CA ILE A 106 -2.85 -14.43 20.98
C ILE A 106 -2.95 -13.26 19.96
N TYR A 107 -2.53 -12.06 20.35
CA TYR A 107 -2.46 -10.89 19.48
C TYR A 107 -1.50 -11.13 18.29
N ASN A 108 -0.30 -11.65 18.56
CA ASN A 108 0.68 -11.94 17.51
C ASN A 108 0.15 -13.01 16.53
N LYS A 109 -0.56 -14.02 17.04
CA LYS A 109 -1.25 -15.01 16.20
C LYS A 109 -2.31 -14.36 15.32
N ALA A 110 -3.13 -13.43 15.87
CA ALA A 110 -4.12 -12.68 15.11
C ALA A 110 -3.47 -11.87 13.97
N ASN A 111 -2.32 -11.23 14.22
CA ASN A 111 -1.57 -10.49 13.21
C ASN A 111 -1.06 -11.39 12.07
N ILE A 112 -0.68 -12.65 12.36
CA ILE A 112 -0.32 -13.60 11.29
C ILE A 112 -1.54 -13.90 10.42
N PHE A 113 -2.72 -14.16 11.00
CA PHE A 113 -3.93 -14.41 10.23
C PHE A 113 -4.31 -13.18 9.38
N LEU A 114 -4.16 -11.97 9.92
CA LEU A 114 -4.32 -10.74 9.13
C LEU A 114 -3.36 -10.70 7.93
N LYS A 115 -2.09 -11.03 8.15
CA LYS A 115 -1.08 -11.08 7.08
C LYS A 115 -1.39 -12.16 6.03
N LEU A 116 -1.92 -13.30 6.45
CA LEU A 116 -2.37 -14.39 5.58
C LEU A 116 -3.73 -14.09 4.92
N LYS A 117 -4.34 -12.93 5.21
CA LYS A 117 -5.68 -12.52 4.74
C LYS A 117 -6.80 -13.47 5.23
N ASP A 118 -6.55 -14.26 6.26
CA ASP A 118 -7.59 -15.03 6.96
C ASP A 118 -8.29 -14.12 7.99
N PHE A 119 -9.17 -13.28 7.46
CA PHE A 119 -9.86 -12.24 8.23
C PHE A 119 -10.78 -12.81 9.32
N SER A 120 -11.36 -13.98 9.09
CA SER A 120 -12.22 -14.65 10.07
C SER A 120 -11.44 -15.04 11.33
N ASN A 121 -10.31 -15.73 11.15
CA ASN A 121 -9.46 -16.11 12.27
C ASN A 121 -8.80 -14.89 12.91
N ALA A 122 -8.38 -13.88 12.12
CA ALA A 122 -7.84 -12.65 12.67
C ALA A 122 -8.82 -11.98 13.66
N LEU A 123 -10.09 -11.78 13.26
CA LEU A 123 -11.14 -11.23 14.13
C LEU A 123 -11.36 -12.09 15.38
N LYS A 124 -11.49 -13.41 15.21
CA LYS A 124 -11.67 -14.34 16.33
C LYS A 124 -10.58 -14.19 17.41
N TYR A 125 -9.31 -14.09 16.98
CA TYR A 125 -8.21 -13.97 17.93
C TYR A 125 -8.07 -12.56 18.50
N TYR A 126 -8.38 -11.49 17.75
CA TYR A 126 -8.49 -10.15 18.34
C TYR A 126 -9.60 -10.06 19.39
N ASP A 127 -10.77 -10.69 19.14
CA ASP A 127 -11.85 -10.76 20.12
C ASP A 127 -11.41 -11.51 21.39
N LYS A 128 -10.66 -12.60 21.24
CA LYS A 128 -10.07 -13.30 22.39
C LYS A 128 -9.10 -12.41 23.17
N VAL A 129 -8.28 -11.60 22.49
CA VAL A 129 -7.42 -10.62 23.16
C VAL A 129 -8.26 -9.64 23.97
N LEU A 130 -9.32 -9.05 23.36
CA LEU A 130 -10.16 -8.06 24.01
C LEU A 130 -11.01 -8.63 25.13
N SER A 131 -11.34 -9.93 25.12
CA SER A 131 -12.00 -10.60 26.25
C SER A 131 -11.05 -10.74 27.46
N LEU A 132 -9.73 -10.80 27.25
CA LEU A 132 -8.72 -10.88 28.32
C LEU A 132 -8.25 -9.48 28.75
N LYS A 133 -8.22 -8.53 27.82
CA LYS A 133 -7.78 -7.16 28.03
C LYS A 133 -8.55 -6.23 27.11
N ASN A 134 -9.67 -5.70 27.62
CA ASN A 134 -10.63 -4.89 26.86
C ASN A 134 -10.10 -3.53 26.40
N ASP A 135 -9.07 -3.00 27.08
CA ASP A 135 -8.41 -1.73 26.79
C ASP A 135 -7.16 -1.87 25.90
N TYR A 136 -6.96 -3.03 25.30
CA TYR A 136 -5.78 -3.25 24.43
C TYR A 136 -5.99 -2.60 23.05
N PHE A 137 -5.61 -1.33 22.94
CA PHE A 137 -5.85 -0.51 21.74
C PHE A 137 -5.32 -1.16 20.45
N SER A 138 -4.20 -1.90 20.52
CA SER A 138 -3.64 -2.56 19.33
C SER A 138 -4.56 -3.64 18.77
N ALA A 139 -5.37 -4.33 19.59
CA ALA A 139 -6.35 -5.29 19.10
C ALA A 139 -7.54 -4.59 18.42
N HIS A 140 -8.02 -3.47 18.96
CA HIS A 140 -9.01 -2.63 18.31
C HIS A 140 -8.50 -2.12 16.95
N GLN A 141 -7.23 -1.65 16.89
CA GLN A 141 -6.57 -1.26 15.65
C GLN A 141 -6.51 -2.41 14.63
N GLY A 142 -6.13 -3.61 15.06
CA GLY A 142 -6.12 -4.80 14.22
C GLY A 142 -7.52 -5.13 13.66
N LYS A 143 -8.54 -5.09 14.50
CA LYS A 143 -9.95 -5.28 14.07
C LYS A 143 -10.39 -4.23 13.06
N ALA A 144 -10.07 -2.95 13.30
CA ALA A 144 -10.40 -1.86 12.38
C ALA A 144 -9.78 -2.08 10.99
N ILE A 145 -8.52 -2.50 10.96
CA ILE A 145 -7.82 -2.84 9.70
C ILE A 145 -8.53 -4.00 8.98
N VAL A 146 -8.90 -5.07 9.71
CA VAL A 146 -9.63 -6.19 9.12
C VAL A 146 -10.97 -5.73 8.58
N TYR A 147 -11.77 -4.99 9.36
CA TYR A 147 -13.07 -4.51 8.93
C TYR A 147 -12.98 -3.63 7.68
N LYS A 148 -11.99 -2.73 7.59
CA LYS A 148 -11.72 -1.95 6.37
C LYS A 148 -11.43 -2.87 5.17
N LYS A 149 -10.64 -3.96 5.36
CA LYS A 149 -10.29 -4.91 4.30
C LYS A 149 -11.47 -5.72 3.76
N ILE A 150 -12.47 -5.97 4.60
CA ILE A 150 -13.71 -6.68 4.22
C ILE A 150 -14.88 -5.71 3.97
N GLU A 151 -14.56 -4.41 3.78
CA GLU A 151 -15.50 -3.33 3.44
C GLU A 151 -16.62 -3.10 4.48
N LYS A 152 -16.40 -3.52 5.73
CA LYS A 152 -17.26 -3.23 6.87
C LYS A 152 -16.87 -1.90 7.50
N PHE A 153 -17.18 -0.81 6.80
CA PHE A 153 -16.65 0.52 7.12
C PHE A 153 -17.18 1.07 8.45
N ASP A 154 -18.45 0.82 8.80
CA ASP A 154 -19.02 1.32 10.06
C ASP A 154 -18.40 0.63 11.28
N GLU A 155 -18.19 -0.68 11.19
CA GLU A 155 -17.49 -1.43 12.21
C GLU A 155 -16.01 -0.99 12.33
N ALA A 156 -15.36 -0.67 11.22
CA ALA A 156 -14.00 -0.13 11.22
C ALA A 156 -13.93 1.23 11.92
N ILE A 157 -14.83 2.15 11.62
CA ILE A 157 -14.95 3.46 12.28
C ILE A 157 -15.11 3.28 13.78
N ASN A 158 -16.05 2.43 14.22
CA ASN A 158 -16.29 2.15 15.64
C ASN A 158 -15.02 1.65 16.35
N GLN A 159 -14.26 0.76 15.71
CA GLN A 159 -13.00 0.29 16.30
C GLN A 159 -11.94 1.40 16.38
N TRP A 160 -11.83 2.28 15.37
CA TRP A 160 -10.94 3.45 15.45
C TRP A 160 -11.37 4.43 16.54
N GLU A 161 -12.66 4.62 16.78
CA GLU A 161 -13.17 5.44 17.89
C GLU A 161 -12.76 4.86 19.25
N LYS A 162 -12.77 3.52 19.39
CA LYS A 162 -12.22 2.86 20.60
C LYS A 162 -10.71 3.14 20.74
N VAL A 163 -9.95 3.06 19.66
CA VAL A 163 -8.51 3.42 19.71
C VAL A 163 -8.33 4.87 20.13
N ILE A 164 -9.08 5.81 19.56
CA ILE A 164 -9.02 7.25 19.90
C ILE A 164 -9.39 7.48 21.37
N SER A 165 -10.42 6.82 21.88
CA SER A 165 -10.81 6.96 23.29
C SER A 165 -9.75 6.47 24.26
N LEU A 166 -9.01 5.41 23.89
CA LEU A 166 -7.93 4.85 24.70
C LEU A 166 -6.58 5.61 24.53
N THR A 167 -6.37 6.20 23.36
CA THR A 167 -5.13 6.90 23.00
C THR A 167 -5.45 8.18 22.24
N PRO A 168 -5.91 9.27 22.92
CA PRO A 168 -6.37 10.50 22.26
C PRO A 168 -5.30 11.24 21.45
N ASP A 169 -4.02 11.00 21.72
CA ASP A 169 -2.89 11.60 21.00
C ASP A 169 -2.37 10.72 19.85
N ASN A 170 -3.12 9.68 19.48
CA ASN A 170 -2.76 8.81 18.38
C ASN A 170 -3.21 9.41 17.03
N GLU A 171 -2.34 10.23 16.42
CA GLU A 171 -2.64 10.88 15.14
C GLU A 171 -2.97 9.86 14.03
N ASN A 172 -2.39 8.65 14.12
CA ASN A 172 -2.64 7.62 13.11
C ASN A 172 -4.09 7.10 13.15
N ALA A 173 -4.70 7.01 14.33
CA ALA A 173 -6.08 6.57 14.47
C ALA A 173 -7.05 7.55 13.80
N TYR A 174 -6.82 8.86 13.98
CA TYR A 174 -7.60 9.91 13.29
C TYR A 174 -7.42 9.83 11.77
N VAL A 175 -6.18 9.68 11.29
CA VAL A 175 -5.93 9.53 9.84
C VAL A 175 -6.66 8.33 9.26
N GLN A 176 -6.56 7.16 9.90
CA GLN A 176 -7.21 5.95 9.39
C GLN A 176 -8.74 6.01 9.44
N LYS A 177 -9.32 6.66 10.46
CA LYS A 177 -10.76 6.93 10.51
C LYS A 177 -11.15 7.93 9.43
N GLY A 178 -10.40 9.03 9.28
CA GLY A 178 -10.61 10.03 8.24
C GLY A 178 -10.56 9.44 6.82
N ASP A 179 -9.62 8.54 6.54
CA ASP A 179 -9.54 7.84 5.25
C ASP A 179 -10.83 7.06 4.95
N ILE A 180 -11.39 6.34 5.95
CA ILE A 180 -12.63 5.59 5.77
C ILE A 180 -13.83 6.54 5.56
N LEU A 181 -13.90 7.63 6.32
CA LEU A 181 -14.95 8.64 6.18
C LEU A 181 -14.87 9.31 4.80
N PHE A 182 -13.65 9.59 4.32
CA PHE A 182 -13.43 10.13 2.99
C PHE A 182 -13.91 9.17 1.89
N ASP A 183 -13.56 7.88 1.99
CA ASP A 183 -14.01 6.83 1.07
C ASP A 183 -15.55 6.69 1.07
N LYS A 184 -16.21 6.96 2.21
CA LYS A 184 -17.68 7.03 2.35
C LYS A 184 -18.28 8.34 1.87
N ASN A 185 -17.50 9.28 1.35
CA ASN A 185 -17.91 10.63 0.97
C ASN A 185 -18.46 11.49 2.16
N MET A 186 -18.11 11.14 3.39
CA MET A 186 -18.38 11.93 4.60
C MET A 186 -17.26 12.96 4.81
N LEU A 187 -17.15 13.89 3.85
CA LEU A 187 -15.97 14.75 3.70
C LEU A 187 -15.74 15.67 4.88
N LYS A 188 -16.81 16.20 5.48
CA LYS A 188 -16.71 17.10 6.64
C LYS A 188 -16.14 16.40 7.87
N ASP A 189 -16.59 15.17 8.14
CA ASP A 189 -16.10 14.38 9.27
C ASP A 189 -14.67 13.92 9.03
N ALA A 190 -14.34 13.54 7.79
CA ALA A 190 -12.98 13.21 7.38
C ALA A 190 -12.02 14.40 7.58
N LEU A 191 -12.44 15.61 7.18
CA LEU A 191 -11.66 16.83 7.38
C LEU A 191 -11.39 17.10 8.86
N ASN A 192 -12.40 16.98 9.71
CA ASN A 192 -12.26 17.16 11.16
C ASN A 192 -11.20 16.20 11.76
N ASP A 193 -11.24 14.93 11.35
CA ASP A 193 -10.27 13.95 11.79
C ASP A 193 -8.85 14.24 11.27
N TYR A 194 -8.71 14.63 10.00
CA TYR A 194 -7.42 15.01 9.44
C TYR A 194 -6.83 16.25 10.12
N GLU A 195 -7.65 17.29 10.38
CA GLU A 195 -7.21 18.50 11.08
C GLU A 195 -6.82 18.18 12.53
N LYS A 196 -7.54 17.27 13.20
CA LYS A 196 -7.16 16.78 14.54
C LYS A 196 -5.83 16.04 14.49
N ALA A 197 -5.64 15.12 13.55
CA ALA A 197 -4.36 14.43 13.35
C ALA A 197 -3.23 15.43 13.08
N TYR A 198 -3.49 16.47 12.27
CA TYR A 198 -2.51 17.50 11.95
C TYR A 198 -2.14 18.36 13.16
N SER A 199 -3.10 18.67 14.03
CA SER A 199 -2.84 19.37 15.29
C SER A 199 -1.93 18.58 16.25
N ILE A 200 -2.00 17.24 16.23
CA ILE A 200 -1.15 16.35 17.02
C ILE A 200 0.25 16.23 16.39
N ASN A 201 0.29 16.00 15.08
CA ASN A 201 1.55 15.82 14.35
C ASN A 201 1.53 16.53 12.98
N PRO A 202 1.97 17.82 12.93
CA PRO A 202 2.02 18.60 11.69
C PRO A 202 2.99 18.05 10.63
N ASN A 203 3.87 17.13 11.02
CA ASN A 203 4.84 16.49 10.12
C ASN A 203 4.43 15.08 9.69
N LYS A 204 3.19 14.68 10.00
CA LYS A 204 2.66 13.39 9.52
C LYS A 204 2.70 13.34 8.00
N PRO A 205 3.38 12.33 7.40
CA PRO A 205 3.47 12.20 5.96
C PRO A 205 2.09 12.19 5.29
N PHE A 206 1.97 12.91 4.17
CA PHE A 206 0.81 12.99 3.28
C PHE A 206 -0.44 13.66 3.85
N LEU A 207 -0.51 13.91 5.15
CA LEU A 207 -1.71 14.42 5.83
C LEU A 207 -2.12 15.82 5.33
N LEU A 208 -1.15 16.72 5.09
CA LEU A 208 -1.45 18.06 4.58
C LEU A 208 -2.12 18.01 3.20
N GLY A 209 -1.65 17.10 2.34
CA GLY A 209 -2.29 16.85 1.05
C GLY A 209 -3.72 16.33 1.18
N SER A 210 -3.98 15.43 2.12
CA SER A 210 -5.34 14.93 2.39
C SER A 210 -6.28 16.05 2.85
N ILE A 211 -5.82 16.96 3.71
CA ILE A 211 -6.59 18.14 4.14
C ILE A 211 -6.94 19.02 2.94
N ILE A 212 -5.95 19.41 2.13
CA ILE A 212 -6.17 20.27 0.96
C ILE A 212 -7.15 19.58 -0.01
N TYR A 213 -6.93 18.31 -0.31
CA TYR A 213 -7.77 17.56 -1.24
C TYR A 213 -9.22 17.44 -0.73
N THR A 214 -9.41 17.23 0.56
CA THR A 214 -10.75 17.18 1.16
C THR A 214 -11.45 18.53 1.10
N LYS A 215 -10.76 19.62 1.44
CA LYS A 215 -11.29 21.00 1.32
C LYS A 215 -11.69 21.35 -0.12
N THR A 216 -10.83 21.05 -1.08
CA THR A 216 -11.14 21.31 -2.51
C THR A 216 -12.33 20.49 -3.01
N ARG A 217 -12.48 19.24 -2.57
CA ARG A 217 -13.68 18.45 -2.88
C ARG A 217 -14.97 18.98 -2.26
N MET A 218 -14.88 19.66 -1.13
CA MET A 218 -16.01 20.33 -0.48
C MET A 218 -16.26 21.74 -1.03
N CYS A 219 -15.45 22.23 -1.97
CA CYS A 219 -15.43 23.63 -2.40
C CYS A 219 -15.24 24.61 -1.22
N GLU A 220 -14.48 24.20 -0.21
CA GLU A 220 -14.16 25.03 0.96
C GLU A 220 -12.82 25.74 0.74
N TRP A 221 -12.92 27.02 0.38
CA TRP A 221 -11.77 27.82 -0.03
C TRP A 221 -11.19 28.65 1.11
N GLU A 222 -11.93 28.82 2.21
CA GLU A 222 -11.46 29.62 3.34
C GLU A 222 -10.20 29.05 3.96
N GLY A 223 -9.18 29.92 4.09
CA GLY A 223 -7.87 29.56 4.65
C GLY A 223 -7.00 28.66 3.77
N LEU A 224 -7.47 28.28 2.57
CA LEU A 224 -6.74 27.36 1.68
C LEU A 224 -5.41 27.92 1.21
N ASP A 225 -5.32 29.24 0.90
CA ASP A 225 -4.08 29.88 0.47
C ASP A 225 -2.94 29.75 1.49
N LYS A 226 -3.28 29.85 2.78
CA LYS A 226 -2.30 29.67 3.86
C LYS A 226 -1.76 28.23 3.87
N ILE A 227 -2.64 27.24 3.72
CA ILE A 227 -2.28 25.83 3.72
C ILE A 227 -1.47 25.49 2.47
N ILE A 228 -1.80 26.07 1.30
CA ILE A 228 -1.04 25.91 0.06
C ILE A 228 0.36 26.51 0.20
N THR A 229 0.49 27.67 0.85
CA THR A 229 1.79 28.29 1.12
C THR A 229 2.66 27.38 2.00
N GLU A 230 2.08 26.83 3.05
CA GLU A 230 2.75 25.84 3.91
C GLU A 230 3.15 24.58 3.13
N PHE A 231 2.25 24.06 2.29
CA PHE A 231 2.51 22.93 1.42
C PHE A 231 3.75 23.14 0.54
N LYS A 232 3.81 24.28 -0.16
CA LYS A 232 4.97 24.66 -1.00
C LYS A 232 6.27 24.72 -0.18
N SER A 233 6.23 25.36 0.98
CA SER A 233 7.39 25.45 1.89
C SER A 233 7.88 24.05 2.34
N LYS A 234 6.98 23.15 2.62
CA LYS A 234 7.32 21.77 3.03
C LYS A 234 7.88 20.93 1.87
N ILE A 235 7.39 21.13 0.64
CA ILE A 235 7.97 20.51 -0.57
C ILE A 235 9.41 20.99 -0.77
N GLU A 236 9.69 22.29 -0.58
CA GLU A 236 11.05 22.82 -0.70
C GLU A 236 12.03 22.13 0.27
N LYS A 237 11.54 21.67 1.42
CA LYS A 237 12.30 20.89 2.41
C LYS A 237 12.30 19.37 2.15
N ASN A 238 11.83 18.92 0.98
CA ASN A 238 11.69 17.51 0.60
C ASN A 238 10.84 16.68 1.58
N THR A 239 9.84 17.29 2.21
CA THR A 239 8.90 16.57 3.09
C THR A 239 7.78 15.91 2.29
N LYS A 240 7.29 14.79 2.81
CA LYS A 240 6.21 13.99 2.21
C LYS A 240 4.85 14.59 2.52
N VAL A 241 4.48 15.63 1.80
CA VAL A 241 3.26 16.40 2.09
C VAL A 241 2.01 15.84 1.43
N SER A 242 2.15 15.15 0.28
CA SER A 242 1.02 14.70 -0.53
C SER A 242 1.40 13.52 -1.42
N PRO A 243 0.43 12.64 -1.75
CA PRO A 243 0.55 11.77 -2.92
C PRO A 243 0.63 12.60 -4.21
N PRO A 244 1.28 12.07 -5.27
CA PRO A 244 1.44 12.80 -6.54
C PRO A 244 0.10 13.17 -7.21
N TYR A 245 -0.88 12.28 -7.19
CA TYR A 245 -2.21 12.54 -7.77
C TYR A 245 -2.88 13.77 -7.14
N THR A 246 -2.82 13.88 -5.81
CA THR A 246 -3.36 15.04 -5.10
C THR A 246 -2.66 16.33 -5.50
N ALA A 247 -1.33 16.33 -5.64
CA ALA A 247 -0.59 17.49 -6.10
C ALA A 247 -0.97 17.90 -7.54
N LEU A 248 -1.20 16.89 -8.41
CA LEU A 248 -1.63 17.11 -9.79
C LEU A 248 -3.02 17.79 -9.87
N THR A 249 -3.92 17.51 -8.93
CA THR A 249 -5.26 18.11 -8.91
C THR A 249 -5.31 19.50 -8.28
N ILE A 250 -4.29 19.88 -7.50
CA ILE A 250 -4.26 21.16 -6.75
C ILE A 250 -3.45 22.24 -7.47
N PHE A 251 -2.35 21.85 -8.10
CA PHE A 251 -1.38 22.80 -8.66
C PHE A 251 -1.33 22.75 -10.18
N ASP A 252 -1.34 23.90 -10.81
CA ASP A 252 -0.99 24.06 -12.22
C ASP A 252 0.50 24.43 -12.34
N ASP A 253 1.36 23.58 -11.79
CA ASP A 253 2.83 23.79 -11.77
C ASP A 253 3.56 22.44 -11.94
N PRO A 254 4.02 22.13 -13.14
CA PRO A 254 4.71 20.87 -13.44
C PRO A 254 5.99 20.65 -12.61
N SER A 255 6.63 21.73 -12.14
CA SER A 255 7.81 21.62 -11.28
C SER A 255 7.46 21.06 -9.90
N ILE A 256 6.30 21.43 -9.36
CA ILE A 256 5.75 20.88 -8.11
C ILE A 256 5.38 19.40 -8.32
N HIS A 257 4.73 19.08 -9.44
CA HIS A 257 4.36 17.70 -9.77
C HIS A 257 5.59 16.78 -9.79
N LEU A 258 6.64 17.19 -10.51
CA LEU A 258 7.90 16.43 -10.55
C LEU A 258 8.52 16.27 -9.16
N LYS A 259 8.53 17.33 -8.35
CA LYS A 259 9.16 17.31 -7.04
C LYS A 259 8.41 16.38 -6.07
N VAL A 260 7.08 16.46 -6.03
CA VAL A 260 6.23 15.57 -5.21
C VAL A 260 6.38 14.12 -5.65
N SER A 261 6.37 13.87 -6.96
CA SER A 261 6.54 12.52 -7.51
C SER A 261 7.91 11.94 -7.19
N LYS A 262 8.99 12.73 -7.24
CA LYS A 262 10.33 12.31 -6.81
C LYS A 262 10.38 11.96 -5.32
N ILE A 263 9.75 12.76 -4.46
CA ILE A 263 9.69 12.49 -3.02
C ILE A 263 8.94 11.16 -2.76
N TRP A 264 7.84 10.95 -3.47
CA TRP A 264 7.05 9.73 -3.36
C TRP A 264 7.80 8.48 -3.86
N SER A 265 8.36 8.54 -5.05
CA SER A 265 9.03 7.41 -5.69
C SER A 265 10.32 6.99 -4.99
N ASN A 266 11.00 7.92 -4.29
CA ASN A 266 12.21 7.61 -3.51
C ASN A 266 11.94 6.71 -2.29
N GLU A 267 10.68 6.50 -1.90
CA GLU A 267 10.33 5.55 -0.83
C GLU A 267 10.48 4.09 -1.28
N HIS A 268 10.32 3.85 -2.56
CA HIS A 268 10.49 2.53 -3.12
C HIS A 268 11.98 2.18 -3.18
N LYS A 269 12.38 1.07 -2.56
CA LYS A 269 13.77 0.63 -2.51
C LYS A 269 14.31 0.47 -3.94
N LYS A 270 15.45 1.10 -4.20
CA LYS A 270 16.20 0.93 -5.44
C LYS A 270 16.64 -0.52 -5.56
N ILE A 271 16.04 -1.25 -6.48
CA ILE A 271 16.65 -2.47 -6.99
C ILE A 271 17.61 -2.01 -8.08
N ASP A 272 18.79 -2.61 -8.10
CA ASP A 272 19.84 -2.28 -9.04
C ASP A 272 19.31 -2.54 -10.47
N ALA A 273 18.96 -1.46 -11.17
CA ALA A 273 18.42 -1.50 -12.53
C ALA A 273 19.40 -2.17 -13.52
N ASN A 274 20.67 -2.36 -13.13
CA ASN A 274 21.72 -2.99 -13.94
C ASN A 274 21.63 -4.54 -13.98
N LYS A 275 20.68 -5.14 -13.25
CA LYS A 275 20.47 -6.61 -13.27
C LYS A 275 19.40 -7.08 -14.25
N ILE A 276 19.09 -6.32 -15.27
CA ILE A 276 18.25 -6.81 -16.35
C ILE A 276 19.16 -7.62 -17.27
N GLU A 277 19.17 -8.92 -17.07
CA GLU A 277 19.70 -9.82 -18.10
C GLU A 277 18.92 -9.57 -19.39
N LYS A 278 19.63 -9.29 -20.48
CA LYS A 278 19.01 -9.26 -21.81
C LYS A 278 18.43 -10.64 -22.06
N ILE A 279 17.12 -10.75 -21.95
CA ILE A 279 16.43 -12.00 -22.25
C ILE A 279 16.52 -12.18 -23.75
N GLU A 280 17.12 -13.28 -24.21
CA GLU A 280 17.12 -13.64 -25.63
C GLU A 280 15.67 -13.75 -26.14
N LYS A 281 15.36 -13.00 -27.17
CA LYS A 281 14.03 -12.94 -27.76
C LYS A 281 13.66 -14.31 -28.38
N LYS A 282 12.85 -15.11 -27.65
CA LYS A 282 12.40 -16.44 -28.09
C LYS A 282 11.14 -16.40 -28.95
N SER A 283 10.44 -15.27 -29.03
CA SER A 283 9.20 -15.10 -29.78
C SER A 283 9.36 -14.12 -30.91
N LYS A 284 8.64 -14.36 -32.05
CA LYS A 284 8.51 -13.38 -33.13
C LYS A 284 7.60 -12.21 -32.74
N LYS A 285 6.60 -12.46 -31.85
CA LYS A 285 5.65 -11.45 -31.39
C LYS A 285 6.21 -10.64 -30.23
N ILE A 286 5.82 -9.39 -30.15
CA ILE A 286 6.09 -8.50 -29.01
C ILE A 286 5.07 -8.82 -27.90
N LYS A 287 5.56 -9.12 -26.73
CA LYS A 287 4.73 -9.45 -25.56
C LYS A 287 4.50 -8.21 -24.70
N VAL A 288 3.25 -7.79 -24.60
CA VAL A 288 2.86 -6.58 -23.85
C VAL A 288 2.00 -6.95 -22.67
N GLY A 289 2.44 -6.58 -21.45
CA GLY A 289 1.67 -6.72 -20.22
C GLY A 289 1.00 -5.40 -19.84
N TYR A 290 -0.32 -5.44 -19.63
CA TYR A 290 -1.12 -4.31 -19.16
C TYR A 290 -1.51 -4.52 -17.70
N PHE A 291 -1.23 -3.56 -16.84
CA PHE A 291 -1.43 -3.64 -15.40
C PHE A 291 -2.49 -2.63 -14.96
N SER A 292 -3.61 -3.11 -14.38
CA SER A 292 -4.69 -2.22 -13.91
C SER A 292 -5.56 -2.84 -12.82
N ALA A 293 -6.09 -2.00 -11.93
CA ALA A 293 -7.21 -2.31 -11.04
C ALA A 293 -8.57 -2.10 -11.72
N ASP A 294 -8.60 -1.55 -12.95
CA ASP A 294 -9.81 -1.05 -13.60
C ASP A 294 -10.23 -1.84 -14.85
N PHE A 295 -9.81 -3.10 -14.98
CA PHE A 295 -10.33 -4.03 -15.99
C PHE A 295 -11.75 -4.51 -15.64
N ARG A 296 -12.65 -3.56 -15.44
CA ARG A 296 -14.04 -3.73 -14.99
C ARG A 296 -14.90 -2.57 -15.48
N THR A 297 -16.19 -2.57 -15.14
CA THR A 297 -17.04 -1.39 -15.33
C THR A 297 -16.49 -0.21 -14.52
N HIS A 298 -15.75 0.63 -15.20
CA HIS A 298 -15.05 1.81 -14.72
C HIS A 298 -14.76 2.74 -15.90
N ALA A 299 -14.57 4.04 -15.68
CA ALA A 299 -14.25 4.99 -16.74
C ALA A 299 -13.06 4.53 -17.61
N MET A 300 -11.97 4.09 -16.96
CA MET A 300 -10.79 3.54 -17.63
C MET A 300 -11.11 2.30 -18.47
N GLY A 301 -11.97 1.39 -17.96
CA GLY A 301 -12.40 0.20 -18.69
C GLY A 301 -13.10 0.56 -20.00
N HIS A 302 -13.97 1.56 -19.97
CA HIS A 302 -14.66 2.06 -21.16
C HIS A 302 -13.70 2.70 -22.20
N LEU A 303 -12.66 3.39 -21.72
CA LEU A 303 -11.68 4.01 -22.61
C LEU A 303 -10.78 2.97 -23.29
N MET A 304 -10.29 1.98 -22.54
CA MET A 304 -9.23 1.08 -23.01
C MET A 304 -9.73 -0.14 -23.81
N VAL A 305 -10.98 -0.58 -23.61
CA VAL A 305 -11.44 -1.88 -24.12
C VAL A 305 -11.29 -2.00 -25.63
N LYS A 306 -11.68 -0.98 -26.40
CA LYS A 306 -11.58 -1.00 -27.85
C LYS A 306 -10.13 -1.02 -28.34
N MET A 307 -9.25 -0.27 -27.68
CA MET A 307 -7.82 -0.28 -27.97
C MET A 307 -7.22 -1.68 -27.76
N LEU A 308 -7.59 -2.37 -26.67
CA LEU A 308 -7.13 -3.74 -26.40
C LEU A 308 -7.61 -4.73 -27.47
N GLU A 309 -8.84 -4.59 -27.95
CA GLU A 309 -9.40 -5.44 -29.02
C GLU A 309 -8.70 -5.25 -30.38
N LEU A 310 -8.23 -4.03 -30.66
CA LEU A 310 -7.65 -3.64 -31.95
C LEU A 310 -6.17 -4.04 -32.13
N HIS A 311 -5.55 -4.63 -31.12
CA HIS A 311 -4.16 -5.09 -31.26
C HIS A 311 -4.01 -6.11 -32.39
N ASN A 312 -3.03 -5.89 -33.26
CA ASN A 312 -2.66 -6.87 -34.27
C ASN A 312 -2.07 -8.12 -33.65
N ARG A 313 -2.81 -9.21 -33.61
CA ARG A 313 -2.41 -10.49 -33.00
C ARG A 313 -1.33 -11.24 -33.81
N GLU A 314 -0.98 -10.81 -34.98
CA GLU A 314 0.15 -11.35 -35.74
C GLU A 314 1.48 -10.85 -35.16
N ASP A 315 1.50 -9.58 -34.71
CA ASP A 315 2.71 -8.92 -34.20
C ASP A 315 2.80 -8.89 -32.66
N PHE A 316 1.64 -8.92 -31.98
CA PHE A 316 1.55 -8.74 -30.54
C PHE A 316 0.87 -9.92 -29.84
N GLU A 317 1.37 -10.25 -28.65
CA GLU A 317 0.72 -11.09 -27.66
C GLU A 317 0.48 -10.26 -26.40
N ILE A 318 -0.79 -10.04 -26.00
CA ILE A 318 -1.12 -9.14 -24.90
C ILE A 318 -1.64 -9.87 -23.67
N TYR A 319 -1.16 -9.41 -22.49
CA TYR A 319 -1.43 -10.01 -21.21
C TYR A 319 -2.07 -8.98 -20.27
N GLY A 320 -3.17 -9.37 -19.59
CA GLY A 320 -3.83 -8.54 -18.59
C GLY A 320 -3.42 -8.97 -17.17
N PHE A 321 -2.95 -8.04 -16.35
CA PHE A 321 -2.63 -8.22 -14.93
C PHE A 321 -3.60 -7.41 -14.10
N TYR A 322 -4.59 -8.07 -13.52
CA TYR A 322 -5.65 -7.45 -12.74
C TYR A 322 -5.41 -7.51 -11.25
N PHE A 323 -5.57 -6.39 -10.56
CA PHE A 323 -5.40 -6.29 -9.11
C PHE A 323 -6.49 -5.43 -8.42
N GLY A 324 -7.62 -5.26 -9.08
CA GLY A 324 -8.77 -4.51 -8.57
C GLY A 324 -9.69 -5.32 -7.66
N PRO A 325 -10.86 -4.78 -7.33
CA PRO A 325 -11.89 -5.47 -6.57
C PRO A 325 -12.40 -6.72 -7.29
N LYS A 326 -12.99 -7.66 -6.54
CA LYS A 326 -13.58 -8.87 -7.14
C LYS A 326 -14.58 -8.50 -8.26
N ILE A 327 -14.32 -9.00 -9.45
CA ILE A 327 -15.19 -8.79 -10.62
C ILE A 327 -16.52 -9.52 -10.39
N LYS A 328 -17.63 -8.79 -10.54
CA LYS A 328 -18.98 -9.37 -10.47
C LYS A 328 -19.27 -10.17 -11.74
N GLU A 329 -19.98 -11.27 -11.63
CA GLU A 329 -20.39 -12.09 -12.79
C GLU A 329 -21.27 -11.32 -13.79
N SER A 330 -22.02 -10.33 -13.30
CA SER A 330 -22.84 -9.44 -14.12
C SER A 330 -22.08 -8.33 -14.83
N ASP A 331 -20.77 -8.19 -14.61
CA ASP A 331 -19.95 -7.16 -15.25
C ASP A 331 -19.58 -7.55 -16.67
N PHE A 332 -20.39 -7.12 -17.64
CA PHE A 332 -20.21 -7.38 -19.06
C PHE A 332 -18.94 -6.72 -19.61
N LEU A 333 -18.60 -5.51 -19.15
CA LEU A 333 -17.41 -4.82 -19.59
C LEU A 333 -16.14 -5.53 -19.13
N ALA A 334 -16.11 -6.01 -17.90
CA ALA A 334 -14.99 -6.81 -17.38
C ALA A 334 -14.81 -8.09 -18.19
N LYS A 335 -15.89 -8.78 -18.56
CA LYS A 335 -15.83 -9.97 -19.43
C LYS A 335 -15.27 -9.63 -20.82
N ARG A 336 -15.72 -8.52 -21.41
CA ARG A 336 -15.25 -8.03 -22.70
C ARG A 336 -13.76 -7.69 -22.65
N ILE A 337 -13.33 -6.97 -21.62
CA ILE A 337 -11.91 -6.63 -21.42
C ILE A 337 -11.07 -7.89 -21.23
N LYS A 338 -11.52 -8.83 -20.38
CA LYS A 338 -10.81 -10.09 -20.15
C LYS A 338 -10.62 -10.88 -21.45
N ASN A 339 -11.64 -10.93 -22.31
CA ASN A 339 -11.60 -11.65 -23.57
C ASN A 339 -10.73 -10.97 -24.63
N SER A 340 -10.37 -9.69 -24.44
CA SER A 340 -9.46 -8.97 -25.34
C SER A 340 -7.99 -9.28 -25.08
N PHE A 341 -7.64 -10.05 -24.06
CA PHE A 341 -6.28 -10.50 -23.77
C PHE A 341 -6.05 -11.94 -24.24
N ASP A 342 -4.82 -12.24 -24.64
CA ASP A 342 -4.40 -13.64 -24.91
C ASP A 342 -4.31 -14.43 -23.60
N LYS A 343 -3.89 -13.78 -22.51
CA LYS A 343 -3.92 -14.32 -21.14
C LYS A 343 -4.30 -13.24 -20.15
N PHE A 344 -5.08 -13.62 -19.15
CA PHE A 344 -5.51 -12.72 -18.09
C PHE A 344 -5.20 -13.33 -16.72
N PHE A 345 -4.51 -12.56 -15.88
CA PHE A 345 -4.05 -12.96 -14.56
C PHE A 345 -4.71 -12.09 -13.49
N ASP A 346 -5.42 -12.71 -12.57
CA ASP A 346 -5.79 -12.08 -11.31
C ASP A 346 -4.60 -12.15 -10.36
N ILE A 347 -3.99 -11.01 -10.10
CA ILE A 347 -2.81 -10.89 -9.25
C ILE A 347 -3.10 -10.26 -7.89
N THR A 348 -4.38 -10.17 -7.50
CA THR A 348 -4.83 -9.50 -6.26
C THR A 348 -4.18 -10.08 -5.01
N LEU A 349 -3.93 -11.40 -5.00
CA LEU A 349 -3.33 -12.11 -3.86
C LEU A 349 -1.81 -12.19 -3.89
N LYS A 350 -1.18 -11.88 -5.03
CA LYS A 350 0.28 -11.94 -5.19
C LYS A 350 0.94 -10.66 -4.67
N ASP A 351 2.15 -10.75 -4.12
CA ASP A 351 2.94 -9.56 -3.82
C ASP A 351 3.63 -8.99 -5.08
N ASP A 352 4.24 -7.80 -4.95
CA ASP A 352 4.81 -7.10 -6.10
C ASP A 352 6.01 -7.83 -6.71
N LEU A 353 6.79 -8.54 -5.89
CA LEU A 353 7.93 -9.33 -6.35
C LEU A 353 7.47 -10.60 -7.10
N GLU A 354 6.46 -11.29 -6.57
CA GLU A 354 5.84 -12.45 -7.24
C GLU A 354 5.29 -12.07 -8.62
N VAL A 355 4.64 -10.90 -8.73
CA VAL A 355 4.11 -10.41 -10.00
C VAL A 355 5.23 -10.05 -10.96
N ALA A 356 6.26 -9.36 -10.50
CA ALA A 356 7.40 -9.04 -11.34
C ALA A 356 8.13 -10.29 -11.84
N ASN A 357 8.26 -11.32 -11.01
CA ASN A 357 8.84 -12.60 -11.42
C ASN A 357 7.96 -13.33 -12.44
N LEU A 358 6.65 -13.39 -12.23
CA LEU A 358 5.70 -13.92 -13.22
C LEU A 358 5.84 -13.22 -14.57
N SER A 359 5.96 -11.88 -14.56
CA SER A 359 6.15 -11.09 -15.78
C SER A 359 7.45 -11.46 -16.53
N LYS A 360 8.52 -11.69 -15.79
CA LYS A 360 9.82 -12.14 -16.34
C LYS A 360 9.75 -13.56 -16.88
N GLU A 361 9.07 -14.48 -16.20
CA GLU A 361 8.83 -15.86 -16.67
C GLU A 361 8.03 -15.90 -17.97
N LEU A 362 7.07 -14.98 -18.12
CA LEU A 362 6.30 -14.81 -19.36
C LEU A 362 7.13 -14.16 -20.48
N ASN A 363 8.32 -13.63 -20.16
CA ASN A 363 9.19 -12.89 -21.06
C ASN A 363 8.49 -11.68 -21.69
N LEU A 364 7.88 -10.82 -20.87
CA LEU A 364 7.30 -9.58 -21.36
C LEU A 364 8.39 -8.67 -21.94
N ASP A 365 8.14 -8.11 -23.13
CA ASP A 365 8.97 -7.08 -23.76
C ASP A 365 8.63 -5.69 -23.21
N ILE A 366 7.34 -5.44 -23.00
CA ILE A 366 6.79 -4.14 -22.55
C ILE A 366 5.81 -4.36 -21.42
N ALA A 367 5.92 -3.56 -20.35
CA ALA A 367 4.93 -3.47 -19.29
C ALA A 367 4.30 -2.07 -19.28
N ILE A 368 2.98 -2.00 -19.33
CA ILE A 368 2.20 -0.77 -19.36
C ILE A 368 1.43 -0.63 -18.05
N ASP A 369 1.74 0.41 -17.30
CA ASP A 369 1.06 0.79 -16.07
C ASP A 369 -0.11 1.73 -16.39
N PHE A 370 -1.33 1.24 -16.23
CA PHE A 370 -2.54 2.04 -16.40
C PHE A 370 -2.95 2.80 -15.13
N MET A 371 -2.22 2.63 -14.03
CA MET A 371 -2.57 3.23 -12.75
C MET A 371 -1.56 4.28 -12.30
N CYS A 372 -0.28 3.95 -12.34
CA CYS A 372 0.82 4.70 -11.76
C CYS A 372 0.47 5.16 -10.32
N PHE A 373 0.15 6.43 -10.12
CA PHE A 373 -0.17 7.01 -8.81
C PHE A 373 -1.66 7.31 -8.61
N THR A 374 -2.54 6.74 -9.43
CA THR A 374 -3.99 6.90 -9.25
C THR A 374 -4.57 5.86 -8.29
N GLY A 375 -5.56 6.28 -7.51
CA GLY A 375 -6.32 5.42 -6.61
C GLY A 375 -5.51 4.84 -5.44
N ASN A 376 -6.22 4.26 -4.48
CA ASN A 376 -5.64 3.63 -3.30
C ASN A 376 -5.09 2.22 -3.57
N GLN A 377 -5.28 1.71 -4.78
CA GLN A 377 -4.91 0.34 -5.18
C GLN A 377 -3.75 0.31 -6.19
N ASN A 378 -3.02 1.43 -6.35
CA ASN A 378 -1.86 1.41 -7.24
C ASN A 378 -0.80 0.41 -6.75
N ARG A 379 -0.11 -0.22 -7.68
CA ARG A 379 0.92 -1.23 -7.40
C ARG A 379 2.24 -0.87 -8.07
N PHE A 380 2.64 0.39 -7.90
CA PHE A 380 3.89 0.92 -8.43
C PHE A 380 5.13 0.09 -8.02
N GLY A 381 5.05 -0.61 -6.88
CA GLY A 381 6.08 -1.54 -6.42
C GLY A 381 6.43 -2.65 -7.41
N ILE A 382 5.51 -3.10 -8.28
CA ILE A 382 5.77 -4.07 -9.35
C ILE A 382 6.84 -3.53 -10.31
N PHE A 383 6.69 -2.27 -10.74
CA PHE A 383 7.58 -1.62 -11.69
C PHE A 383 8.94 -1.31 -11.09
N THR A 384 9.02 -1.11 -9.76
CA THR A 384 10.32 -0.95 -9.07
C THR A 384 11.16 -2.22 -9.10
N GLN A 385 10.55 -3.41 -9.32
CA GLN A 385 11.22 -4.70 -9.50
C GLN A 385 11.67 -4.95 -10.95
N ARG A 386 11.41 -4.01 -11.84
CA ARG A 386 11.70 -4.12 -13.27
C ARG A 386 11.08 -5.37 -13.88
N CYS A 387 9.76 -5.35 -14.07
CA CYS A 387 8.98 -6.49 -14.56
C CYS A 387 9.07 -6.72 -16.08
N ALA A 388 9.59 -5.74 -16.85
CA ALA A 388 9.88 -5.85 -18.27
C ALA A 388 11.06 -4.95 -18.68
N PRO A 389 11.72 -5.21 -19.83
CA PRO A 389 12.77 -4.35 -20.39
C PRO A 389 12.33 -2.90 -20.62
N ILE A 390 11.09 -2.71 -21.07
CA ILE A 390 10.47 -1.39 -21.29
C ILE A 390 9.25 -1.27 -20.37
N GLN A 391 9.18 -0.19 -19.61
CA GLN A 391 8.07 0.11 -18.70
C GLN A 391 7.49 1.49 -19.00
N ILE A 392 6.17 1.56 -19.20
CA ILE A 392 5.47 2.73 -19.71
C ILE A 392 4.33 3.12 -18.77
N ASN A 393 4.23 4.41 -18.41
CA ASN A 393 3.05 5.01 -17.81
C ASN A 393 2.07 5.41 -18.91
N PHE A 394 0.83 4.96 -18.81
CA PHE A 394 -0.20 5.32 -19.79
C PHE A 394 -1.58 5.46 -19.18
N LEU A 395 -2.31 6.46 -19.60
CA LEU A 395 -3.74 6.71 -19.48
C LEU A 395 -4.20 7.14 -18.07
N GLY A 396 -3.99 6.32 -17.01
CA GLY A 396 -4.62 6.58 -15.71
C GLY A 396 -4.03 7.76 -14.93
N TYR A 397 -2.73 7.99 -15.07
CA TYR A 397 -2.03 9.09 -14.41
C TYR A 397 -1.26 9.93 -15.44
N PRO A 398 -1.77 11.11 -15.81
CA PRO A 398 -1.16 11.96 -16.85
C PRO A 398 0.01 12.81 -16.33
N GLY A 399 0.57 12.48 -15.18
CA GLY A 399 1.70 13.16 -14.57
C GLY A 399 2.97 12.32 -14.60
N THR A 400 4.12 12.98 -14.39
CA THR A 400 5.40 12.28 -14.26
C THR A 400 5.46 11.42 -13.00
N SER A 401 6.02 10.22 -13.09
CA SER A 401 6.30 9.38 -11.92
C SER A 401 7.45 9.91 -11.06
N GLY A 402 8.25 10.82 -11.58
CA GLY A 402 9.43 11.34 -10.89
C GLY A 402 10.50 10.26 -10.63
N SER A 403 10.42 9.11 -11.29
CA SER A 403 11.26 7.95 -11.02
C SER A 403 12.06 7.50 -12.25
N LYS A 404 13.02 6.60 -12.01
CA LYS A 404 13.78 5.90 -13.06
C LYS A 404 13.17 4.52 -13.38
N PHE A 405 12.07 4.16 -12.75
CA PHE A 405 11.47 2.84 -12.91
C PHE A 405 10.57 2.76 -14.15
N LEU A 406 9.97 3.88 -14.55
CA LEU A 406 9.23 3.99 -15.81
C LEU A 406 10.10 4.69 -16.85
N ASP A 407 10.21 4.11 -18.03
CA ASP A 407 11.07 4.60 -19.11
C ASP A 407 10.34 5.65 -19.95
N TYR A 408 9.06 5.45 -20.17
CA TYR A 408 8.23 6.29 -21.02
C TYR A 408 6.91 6.66 -20.36
N ILE A 409 6.35 7.79 -20.79
CA ILE A 409 4.97 8.19 -20.56
C ILE A 409 4.31 8.52 -21.90
N VAL A 410 3.06 8.06 -22.09
CA VAL A 410 2.27 8.38 -23.29
C VAL A 410 1.39 9.59 -22.97
N LEU A 411 1.54 10.63 -23.78
CA LEU A 411 0.79 11.90 -23.70
C LEU A 411 0.40 12.34 -25.13
N ASP A 412 -0.25 13.48 -25.25
CA ASP A 412 -0.52 14.11 -26.54
C ASP A 412 0.05 15.54 -26.61
N ASP A 413 0.03 16.12 -27.80
CA ASP A 413 0.56 17.45 -28.08
C ASP A 413 -0.27 18.59 -27.47
N LYS A 414 -1.48 18.30 -26.95
CA LYS A 414 -2.34 19.28 -26.26
C LYS A 414 -2.04 19.36 -24.78
N LEU A 415 -1.61 18.24 -24.18
CA LEU A 415 -1.26 18.18 -22.76
C LEU A 415 0.14 18.67 -22.48
N ILE A 416 1.06 18.64 -23.45
CA ILE A 416 2.46 18.95 -23.23
C ILE A 416 2.94 20.09 -24.13
N CYS A 417 3.39 21.20 -23.53
CA CYS A 417 4.15 22.23 -24.25
C CYS A 417 5.65 21.99 -24.10
N GLU A 418 6.44 22.54 -25.04
CA GLU A 418 7.91 22.36 -25.06
C GLU A 418 8.57 22.75 -23.72
N GLU A 419 8.09 23.80 -23.07
CA GLU A 419 8.63 24.34 -21.82
C GLU A 419 8.45 23.36 -20.65
N ASN A 420 7.41 22.51 -20.70
CA ASN A 420 7.05 21.58 -19.63
C ASN A 420 7.72 20.20 -19.76
N LYS A 421 8.25 19.85 -20.95
CA LYS A 421 8.94 18.57 -21.18
C LYS A 421 10.04 18.26 -20.16
N LYS A 422 10.78 19.29 -19.73
CA LYS A 422 11.85 19.17 -18.72
C LYS A 422 11.40 18.72 -17.33
N PHE A 423 10.09 18.77 -17.06
CA PHE A 423 9.51 18.34 -15.78
C PHE A 423 9.00 16.89 -15.77
N PHE A 424 9.29 16.14 -16.82
CA PHE A 424 9.06 14.71 -16.86
C PHE A 424 10.37 13.96 -16.66
N SER A 425 10.33 12.90 -15.84
CA SER A 425 11.49 12.01 -15.63
C SER A 425 11.57 10.92 -16.69
N GLU A 426 10.45 10.63 -17.33
CA GLU A 426 10.27 9.66 -18.40
C GLU A 426 10.55 10.29 -19.77
N SER A 427 10.94 9.47 -20.75
CA SER A 427 10.91 9.87 -22.15
C SER A 427 9.46 9.98 -22.63
N LEU A 428 9.15 11.00 -23.42
CA LEU A 428 7.79 11.27 -23.86
C LEU A 428 7.47 10.54 -25.18
N ILE A 429 6.35 9.80 -25.19
CA ILE A 429 5.70 9.32 -26.41
C ILE A 429 4.51 10.25 -26.64
N VAL A 430 4.63 11.15 -27.62
CA VAL A 430 3.63 12.19 -27.89
C VAL A 430 2.75 11.74 -29.06
N LEU A 431 1.48 11.53 -28.80
CA LEU A 431 0.49 11.23 -29.82
C LEU A 431 -0.05 12.53 -30.47
N PRO A 432 -0.45 12.50 -31.76
CA PRO A 432 -0.74 13.74 -32.49
C PRO A 432 -2.03 14.43 -32.05
N ASP A 433 -3.08 13.71 -31.70
CA ASP A 433 -4.40 14.30 -31.45
C ASP A 433 -4.86 14.16 -30.02
N THR A 434 -4.88 12.93 -29.52
CA THR A 434 -5.24 12.60 -28.13
C THR A 434 -4.53 11.34 -27.66
N TYR A 435 -4.09 11.35 -26.41
CA TYR A 435 -3.53 10.16 -25.78
C TYR A 435 -4.64 9.24 -25.24
N GLN A 436 -5.86 9.74 -25.13
CA GLN A 436 -7.01 9.02 -24.58
C GLN A 436 -7.67 8.17 -25.67
N PRO A 437 -7.61 6.83 -25.58
CA PRO A 437 -8.35 5.98 -26.49
C PRO A 437 -9.86 6.10 -26.21
N ASN A 438 -10.66 5.94 -27.27
CA ASN A 438 -12.11 5.96 -27.18
C ASN A 438 -12.71 4.87 -28.06
N GLU A 439 -13.92 4.45 -27.73
CA GLU A 439 -14.68 3.54 -28.55
C GLU A 439 -15.48 4.32 -29.63
N ASP A 440 -15.10 4.15 -30.90
CA ASP A 440 -15.70 4.84 -32.04
C ASP A 440 -17.06 4.25 -32.50
N LYS A 441 -17.40 3.04 -31.98
CA LYS A 441 -18.63 2.31 -32.41
C LYS A 441 -19.60 2.10 -31.25
N LYS A 442 -19.49 2.90 -30.18
CA LYS A 442 -20.44 2.83 -29.07
C LYS A 442 -21.83 3.24 -29.57
N GLU A 443 -22.78 2.31 -29.44
CA GLU A 443 -24.16 2.61 -29.77
C GLU A 443 -24.74 3.66 -28.82
N ILE A 444 -25.29 4.72 -29.39
CA ILE A 444 -26.06 5.72 -28.67
C ILE A 444 -27.50 5.24 -28.61
N ASP A 445 -28.12 5.26 -27.46
CA ASP A 445 -29.53 4.91 -27.31
C ASP A 445 -30.37 5.79 -28.23
N LYS A 446 -31.23 5.14 -29.05
CA LYS A 446 -32.12 5.83 -29.97
C LYS A 446 -33.28 6.50 -29.27
N LYS A 447 -33.50 6.19 -28.00
CA LYS A 447 -34.57 6.80 -27.19
C LYS A 447 -34.16 8.24 -26.84
N VAL A 448 -34.86 9.19 -27.46
CA VAL A 448 -34.76 10.61 -27.13
C VAL A 448 -35.66 10.88 -25.94
N LEU A 449 -35.03 11.06 -24.76
CA LEU A 449 -35.75 11.42 -23.54
C LEU A 449 -36.06 12.92 -23.54
N THR A 450 -37.31 13.25 -23.16
CA THR A 450 -37.71 14.64 -22.95
C THR A 450 -37.20 15.17 -21.59
N LYS A 451 -37.17 16.50 -21.44
CA LYS A 451 -36.83 17.12 -20.16
C LYS A 451 -37.73 16.64 -19.03
N ASP A 452 -39.03 16.43 -19.32
CA ASP A 452 -40.01 15.94 -18.35
C ASP A 452 -39.69 14.51 -17.87
N GLU A 453 -39.37 13.60 -18.80
CA GLU A 453 -38.97 12.22 -18.44
C GLU A 453 -37.71 12.19 -17.60
N LEU A 454 -36.84 13.18 -17.73
CA LEU A 454 -35.59 13.32 -16.96
C LEU A 454 -35.77 14.13 -15.67
N GLY A 455 -36.99 14.64 -15.37
CA GLY A 455 -37.23 15.49 -14.22
C GLY A 455 -36.52 16.85 -14.27
N LEU A 456 -36.21 17.34 -15.48
CA LEU A 456 -35.46 18.58 -15.69
C LEU A 456 -36.37 19.77 -15.92
N PRO A 457 -35.97 21.00 -15.56
CA PRO A 457 -36.77 22.21 -15.78
C PRO A 457 -37.11 22.42 -17.27
N LYS A 458 -38.37 22.65 -17.62
CA LYS A 458 -38.83 22.80 -19.02
C LYS A 458 -38.29 24.03 -19.71
N SER A 459 -38.26 25.15 -18.99
CA SER A 459 -37.98 26.48 -19.56
C SER A 459 -36.55 26.97 -19.36
N ASN A 460 -35.77 26.32 -18.51
CA ASN A 460 -34.42 26.78 -18.15
C ASN A 460 -33.32 26.07 -18.97
N PHE A 461 -32.20 26.77 -19.12
CA PHE A 461 -30.99 26.14 -19.60
C PHE A 461 -30.46 25.21 -18.51
N VAL A 462 -30.11 23.98 -18.89
CA VAL A 462 -29.64 22.96 -17.95
C VAL A 462 -28.18 22.64 -18.28
N PHE A 463 -27.30 22.93 -17.31
CA PHE A 463 -25.95 22.38 -17.32
C PHE A 463 -25.98 21.01 -16.66
N SER A 464 -25.41 20.01 -17.31
CA SER A 464 -25.32 18.65 -16.77
C SER A 464 -23.87 18.19 -16.74
N CYS A 465 -23.49 17.55 -15.63
CA CYS A 465 -22.20 16.88 -15.49
C CYS A 465 -22.48 15.45 -15.04
N PHE A 466 -21.98 14.47 -15.79
CA PHE A 466 -22.15 13.05 -15.52
C PHE A 466 -20.90 12.41 -14.89
N ASN A 467 -19.92 13.20 -14.49
CA ASN A 467 -18.77 12.70 -13.76
C ASN A 467 -19.17 12.36 -12.32
N SER A 468 -18.68 11.25 -11.81
CA SER A 468 -18.78 10.94 -10.39
C SER A 468 -17.90 11.93 -9.60
N HIS A 469 -18.43 12.48 -8.54
CA HIS A 469 -17.75 13.39 -7.65
C HIS A 469 -17.04 12.61 -6.53
#